data_aaaca0b7774551e58e671988990f2414
#
_entry.id   aaaca0b7774551e58e671988990f2414
#
_cell.length_a   1.000
_cell.length_b   1.000
_cell.length_c   1.000
_cell.angle_alpha   90.00
_cell.angle_beta   90.00
_cell.angle_gamma   90.00
#
_symmetry.space_group_name_H-M   'P 1'
#
loop_
_entity.id
_entity.type
_entity.pdbx_description
1 polymer ?
#
loop_
_entity_poly.entity_id
_entity_poly.type
_entity_poly.pdbx_seq_one_letter_code
_entity_poly.pdbx_strand_id
1 'polypeptide(L)'
;MLSQEAALRQVRESVITKSLGLISDTHIPARAREIPKRVFEIFEKVDFIVHAGDLVDLSVIDKLEQLAPVLAVYGNMDGPEIRGKLPKIASVKVLDWKIGVMHDPGTMFGAGKMREIAKQNSFNVLVYGHTHHPNIKWEGKSLFINPGSPTNPLPPFISKPTVALLKITREKVFPEIIQI
;
A
#
# COMPACT_ATOMS: atom_id res chain seq x y z
N MET A 1 -4.16 -4.41 -41.66
CA MET A 1 -3.53 -3.16 -41.17
C MET A 1 -4.50 -2.49 -40.21
N LEU A 2 -4.10 -2.27 -38.96
CA LEU A 2 -4.91 -1.50 -38.01
C LEU A 2 -5.00 -0.05 -38.52
N SER A 3 -6.19 0.59 -38.45
CA SER A 3 -6.33 1.98 -38.82
C SER A 3 -5.46 2.87 -37.91
N GLN A 4 -5.03 4.02 -38.42
CA GLN A 4 -4.21 4.96 -37.64
C GLN A 4 -4.91 5.39 -36.33
N GLU A 5 -6.24 5.46 -36.34
CA GLU A 5 -7.05 5.70 -35.14
C GLU A 5 -6.98 4.54 -34.13
N ALA A 6 -7.01 3.29 -34.59
CA ALA A 6 -6.85 2.13 -33.71
C ALA A 6 -5.46 2.07 -33.07
N ALA A 7 -4.42 2.40 -33.86
CA ALA A 7 -3.06 2.52 -33.33
C ALA A 7 -2.91 3.67 -32.31
N LEU A 8 -3.49 4.84 -32.58
CA LEU A 8 -3.51 5.98 -31.66
C LEU A 8 -4.33 5.70 -30.40
N ARG A 9 -5.44 4.95 -30.52
CA ARG A 9 -6.23 4.50 -29.36
C ARG A 9 -5.45 3.52 -28.51
N GLN A 10 -4.76 2.57 -29.14
CA GLN A 10 -3.90 1.60 -28.46
C GLN A 10 -2.72 2.28 -27.74
N VAL A 11 -2.09 3.30 -28.34
CA VAL A 11 -1.05 4.12 -27.72
C VAL A 11 -1.63 4.95 -26.55
N ARG A 12 -2.82 5.55 -26.70
CA ARG A 12 -3.49 6.29 -25.61
C ARG A 12 -3.88 5.36 -24.46
N GLU A 13 -4.40 4.16 -24.73
CA GLU A 13 -4.75 3.17 -23.71
C GLU A 13 -3.52 2.60 -23.00
N SER A 14 -2.36 2.48 -23.67
CA SER A 14 -1.09 2.05 -23.07
C SER A 14 -0.46 3.10 -22.13
N VAL A 15 -0.90 4.35 -22.18
CA VAL A 15 -0.37 5.47 -21.38
C VAL A 15 -1.21 5.73 -20.12
N ILE A 16 -2.33 5.01 -19.91
CA ILE A 16 -3.08 5.16 -18.66
C ILE A 16 -2.20 4.70 -17.50
N THR A 17 -1.75 5.65 -16.70
CA THR A 17 -0.97 5.40 -15.48
C THR A 17 -1.84 5.73 -14.28
N LYS A 18 -1.85 4.83 -13.29
CA LYS A 18 -2.45 5.05 -11.98
C LYS A 18 -1.35 5.14 -10.93
N SER A 19 -1.54 6.03 -9.96
CA SER A 19 -0.59 6.22 -8.86
C SER A 19 -1.27 5.90 -7.53
N LEU A 20 -0.70 5.01 -6.75
CA LEU A 20 -1.18 4.66 -5.42
C LEU A 20 -0.19 5.15 -4.35
N GLY A 21 -0.73 5.78 -3.31
CA GLY A 21 -0.02 6.03 -2.05
C GLY A 21 -0.14 4.80 -1.14
N LEU A 22 0.98 4.29 -0.64
CA LEU A 22 1.01 3.16 0.26
C LEU A 22 1.57 3.61 1.61
N ILE A 23 0.83 3.32 2.68
CA ILE A 23 1.15 3.72 4.05
C ILE A 23 0.78 2.59 5.02
N SER A 24 1.47 2.47 6.14
CA SER A 24 1.22 1.48 7.18
C SER A 24 1.74 1.97 8.53
N ASP A 25 1.28 1.34 9.61
CA ASP A 25 1.87 1.49 10.94
C ASP A 25 1.94 2.97 11.40
N THR A 26 0.85 3.70 11.22
CA THR A 26 0.76 5.11 11.61
C THR A 26 0.66 5.32 13.12
N HIS A 27 0.06 4.38 13.86
CA HIS A 27 -0.06 4.36 15.31
C HIS A 27 -0.48 5.71 15.94
N ILE A 28 -1.41 6.42 15.32
CA ILE A 28 -1.91 7.71 15.81
C ILE A 28 -3.15 7.45 16.68
N PRO A 29 -3.24 8.01 17.87
CA PRO A 29 -2.31 8.96 18.51
C PRO A 29 -1.23 8.29 19.39
N ALA A 30 -1.12 6.96 19.41
CA ALA A 30 -0.29 6.23 20.37
C ALA A 30 1.22 6.49 20.22
N ARG A 31 1.73 6.71 19.01
CA ARG A 31 3.16 6.92 18.71
C ARG A 31 3.46 8.27 18.08
N ALA A 32 2.46 8.93 17.50
CA ALA A 32 2.56 10.27 16.94
C ALA A 32 1.24 11.00 17.10
N ARG A 33 1.27 12.32 17.16
CA ARG A 33 0.05 13.13 17.31
C ARG A 33 -0.75 13.21 16.01
N GLU A 34 -0.06 13.20 14.87
CA GLU A 34 -0.65 13.37 13.54
C GLU A 34 0.19 12.74 12.44
N ILE A 35 -0.39 12.57 11.27
CA ILE A 35 0.33 12.17 10.06
C ILE A 35 1.30 13.29 9.68
N PRO A 36 2.59 13.00 9.40
CA PRO A 36 3.54 14.01 8.97
C PRO A 36 3.07 14.76 7.72
N LYS A 37 3.22 16.09 7.69
CA LYS A 37 2.81 16.93 6.55
C LYS A 37 3.37 16.45 5.22
N ARG A 38 4.60 15.94 5.25
CA ARG A 38 5.27 15.42 4.06
C ARG A 38 4.51 14.27 3.39
N VAL A 39 3.75 13.46 4.14
CA VAL A 39 2.89 12.40 3.57
C VAL A 39 1.80 13.01 2.68
N PHE A 40 1.16 14.10 3.13
CA PHE A 40 0.12 14.79 2.34
C PHE A 40 0.70 15.36 1.04
N GLU A 41 1.90 15.95 1.08
CA GLU A 41 2.59 16.46 -0.10
C GLU A 41 2.89 15.33 -1.11
N ILE A 42 3.38 14.18 -0.61
CA ILE A 42 3.70 13.02 -1.45
C ILE A 42 2.44 12.43 -2.08
N PHE A 43 1.32 12.39 -1.33
CA PHE A 43 0.07 11.77 -1.76
C PHE A 43 -0.89 12.75 -2.45
N GLU A 44 -0.54 14.02 -2.62
CA GLU A 44 -1.41 15.05 -3.24
C GLU A 44 -1.95 14.64 -4.62
N LYS A 45 -1.18 13.86 -5.38
CA LYS A 45 -1.50 13.50 -6.77
C LYS A 45 -1.71 12.00 -6.97
N VAL A 46 -1.99 11.24 -5.91
CA VAL A 46 -2.31 9.82 -6.07
C VAL A 46 -3.78 9.63 -6.43
N ASP A 47 -4.08 8.59 -7.19
CA ASP A 47 -5.47 8.23 -7.54
C ASP A 47 -6.15 7.46 -6.41
N PHE A 48 -5.37 6.84 -5.51
CA PHE A 48 -5.86 5.93 -4.49
C PHE A 48 -4.84 5.74 -3.38
N ILE A 49 -5.29 5.49 -2.15
CA ILE A 49 -4.42 5.23 -1.01
C ILE A 49 -4.70 3.84 -0.44
N VAL A 50 -3.65 3.12 -0.07
CA VAL A 50 -3.74 1.84 0.63
C VAL A 50 -3.08 1.97 1.99
N HIS A 51 -3.85 1.70 3.07
CA HIS A 51 -3.34 1.65 4.43
C HIS A 51 -3.27 0.21 4.94
N ALA A 52 -2.06 -0.29 5.19
CA ALA A 52 -1.83 -1.68 5.56
C ALA A 52 -1.89 -1.95 7.08
N GLY A 53 -2.77 -1.25 7.82
CA GLY A 53 -3.10 -1.54 9.22
C GLY A 53 -2.24 -0.82 10.27
N ASP A 54 -2.61 -1.05 11.54
CA ASP A 54 -2.08 -0.37 12.71
C ASP A 54 -2.26 1.16 12.65
N LEU A 55 -3.52 1.57 12.43
CA LEU A 55 -3.94 2.98 12.46
C LEU A 55 -4.03 3.51 13.89
N VAL A 56 -4.68 2.73 14.79
CA VAL A 56 -5.06 3.01 16.17
C VAL A 56 -6.27 3.94 16.29
N ASP A 57 -6.50 4.85 15.34
CA ASP A 57 -7.66 5.73 15.31
C ASP A 57 -8.19 5.90 13.88
N LEU A 58 -9.52 5.89 13.70
CA LEU A 58 -10.16 6.01 12.40
C LEU A 58 -9.98 7.37 11.73
N SER A 59 -9.70 8.42 12.52
CA SER A 59 -9.41 9.75 11.98
C SER A 59 -8.21 9.77 11.02
N VAL A 60 -7.35 8.75 11.07
CA VAL A 60 -6.27 8.56 10.10
C VAL A 60 -6.86 8.36 8.69
N ILE A 61 -7.92 7.55 8.56
CA ILE A 61 -8.61 7.33 7.29
C ILE A 61 -9.27 8.63 6.84
N ASP A 62 -10.03 9.28 7.70
CA ASP A 62 -10.75 10.54 7.38
C ASP A 62 -9.79 11.61 6.83
N LYS A 63 -8.58 11.69 7.39
CA LYS A 63 -7.54 12.63 6.92
C LYS A 63 -6.97 12.25 5.56
N LEU A 64 -6.72 10.96 5.32
CA LEU A 64 -6.20 10.47 4.04
C LEU A 64 -7.24 10.55 2.93
N GLU A 65 -8.53 10.35 3.24
CA GLU A 65 -9.65 10.47 2.29
C GLU A 65 -9.85 11.90 1.75
N GLN A 66 -9.29 12.91 2.42
CA GLN A 66 -9.25 14.28 1.88
C GLN A 66 -8.37 14.39 0.61
N LEU A 67 -7.47 13.42 0.38
CA LEU A 67 -6.58 13.40 -0.78
C LEU A 67 -7.11 12.47 -1.90
N ALA A 68 -7.45 11.24 -1.55
CA ALA A 68 -7.91 10.21 -2.47
C ALA A 68 -8.68 9.11 -1.72
N PRO A 69 -9.50 8.29 -2.40
CA PRO A 69 -10.16 7.14 -1.78
C PRO A 69 -9.16 6.21 -1.08
N VAL A 70 -9.54 5.68 0.09
CA VAL A 70 -8.67 4.84 0.93
C VAL A 70 -9.19 3.41 1.00
N LEU A 71 -8.32 2.42 0.76
CA LEU A 71 -8.52 1.03 1.13
C LEU A 71 -7.66 0.72 2.34
N ALA A 72 -8.29 0.35 3.45
CA ALA A 72 -7.58 0.03 4.67
C ALA A 72 -7.94 -1.36 5.20
N VAL A 73 -6.99 -1.96 5.92
CA VAL A 73 -7.19 -3.15 6.74
C VAL A 73 -6.81 -2.84 8.18
N TYR A 74 -7.29 -3.65 9.13
CA TYR A 74 -6.81 -3.52 10.50
C TYR A 74 -5.50 -4.29 10.73
N GLY A 75 -4.72 -3.83 11.72
CA GLY A 75 -3.53 -4.51 12.22
C GLY A 75 -3.70 -5.03 13.66
N ASN A 76 -2.59 -5.48 14.24
CA ASN A 76 -2.61 -6.06 15.59
C ASN A 76 -2.77 -5.02 16.72
N MET A 77 -2.40 -3.78 16.48
CA MET A 77 -2.56 -2.68 17.45
C MET A 77 -3.93 -1.98 17.34
N ASP A 78 -4.72 -2.30 16.34
CA ASP A 78 -6.04 -1.72 16.15
C ASP A 78 -7.06 -2.33 17.12
N GLY A 79 -7.82 -1.47 17.78
CA GLY A 79 -8.83 -1.85 18.76
C GLY A 79 -10.10 -2.47 18.17
N PRO A 80 -11.03 -2.94 19.02
CA PRO A 80 -12.26 -3.61 18.58
C PRO A 80 -13.12 -2.78 17.63
N GLU A 81 -13.18 -1.46 17.82
CA GLU A 81 -13.94 -0.55 16.96
C GLU A 81 -13.43 -0.59 15.51
N ILE A 82 -12.10 -0.47 15.33
CA ILE A 82 -11.47 -0.50 14.00
C ILE A 82 -11.64 -1.88 13.37
N ARG A 83 -11.42 -2.96 14.15
CA ARG A 83 -11.61 -4.33 13.67
C ARG A 83 -13.05 -4.66 13.30
N GLY A 84 -14.02 -3.97 13.87
CA GLY A 84 -15.42 -4.07 13.49
C GLY A 84 -15.77 -3.37 12.18
N LYS A 85 -14.98 -2.38 11.77
CA LYS A 85 -15.21 -1.56 10.57
C LYS A 85 -14.32 -1.94 9.39
N LEU A 86 -13.09 -2.38 9.66
CA LEU A 86 -12.12 -2.74 8.62
C LEU A 86 -11.94 -4.26 8.53
N PRO A 87 -11.69 -4.80 7.33
CA PRO A 87 -11.39 -6.21 7.14
C PRO A 87 -9.94 -6.53 7.53
N LYS A 88 -9.66 -7.84 7.77
CA LYS A 88 -8.30 -8.34 7.96
C LYS A 88 -7.48 -8.36 6.67
N ILE A 89 -8.15 -8.59 5.55
CA ILE A 89 -7.60 -8.65 4.21
C ILE A 89 -8.55 -7.97 3.26
N ALA A 90 -8.03 -7.17 2.35
CA ALA A 90 -8.81 -6.51 1.31
C ALA A 90 -8.08 -6.54 -0.02
N SER A 91 -8.76 -6.20 -1.09
CA SER A 91 -8.12 -6.06 -2.40
C SER A 91 -8.88 -5.10 -3.30
N VAL A 92 -8.15 -4.50 -4.22
CA VAL A 92 -8.68 -3.66 -5.30
C VAL A 92 -8.05 -4.08 -6.63
N LYS A 93 -8.81 -4.00 -7.71
CA LYS A 93 -8.28 -4.16 -9.06
C LYS A 93 -7.98 -2.78 -9.64
N VAL A 94 -6.74 -2.57 -10.02
CA VAL A 94 -6.27 -1.35 -10.68
C VAL A 94 -5.69 -1.73 -12.03
N LEU A 95 -6.35 -1.32 -13.11
CA LEU A 95 -6.07 -1.81 -14.46
C LEU A 95 -6.09 -3.34 -14.50
N ASP A 96 -4.99 -3.97 -14.88
CA ASP A 96 -4.88 -5.44 -14.98
C ASP A 96 -4.25 -6.07 -13.74
N TRP A 97 -3.99 -5.28 -12.69
CA TRP A 97 -3.33 -5.71 -11.48
C TRP A 97 -4.31 -5.86 -10.32
N LYS A 98 -4.27 -7.00 -9.63
CA LYS A 98 -4.98 -7.22 -8.38
C LYS A 98 -4.03 -6.92 -7.21
N ILE A 99 -4.34 -5.84 -6.50
CA ILE A 99 -3.58 -5.36 -5.35
C ILE A 99 -4.27 -5.90 -4.09
N GLY A 100 -3.59 -6.77 -3.37
CA GLY A 100 -4.01 -7.22 -2.03
C GLY A 100 -3.40 -6.37 -0.95
N VAL A 101 -4.09 -6.24 0.18
CA VAL A 101 -3.57 -5.60 1.38
C VAL A 101 -3.89 -6.43 2.61
N MET A 102 -2.93 -6.57 3.50
CA MET A 102 -3.02 -7.30 4.76
C MET A 102 -1.92 -6.79 5.70
N HIS A 103 -2.23 -6.61 6.99
CA HIS A 103 -1.23 -6.03 7.89
C HIS A 103 -0.04 -6.98 8.12
N ASP A 104 -0.29 -8.18 8.62
CA ASP A 104 0.76 -9.20 8.80
C ASP A 104 0.44 -10.48 7.99
N PRO A 105 1.11 -10.69 6.86
CA PRO A 105 0.98 -11.92 6.08
C PRO A 105 1.83 -13.09 6.63
N GLY A 106 2.23 -13.03 7.90
CA GLY A 106 3.11 -14.01 8.54
C GLY A 106 4.59 -13.74 8.22
N THR A 107 5.00 -12.49 8.32
CA THR A 107 6.37 -12.03 8.03
C THR A 107 7.44 -12.80 8.84
N MET A 108 7.13 -13.22 10.07
CA MET A 108 8.01 -14.06 10.90
C MET A 108 8.19 -15.47 10.36
N PHE A 109 7.27 -15.97 9.51
CA PHE A 109 7.35 -17.31 8.92
C PHE A 109 8.02 -17.32 7.54
N GLY A 110 8.56 -16.17 7.13
CA GLY A 110 9.31 -16.01 5.90
C GLY A 110 8.45 -15.88 4.64
N ALA A 111 9.10 -15.71 3.50
CA ALA A 111 8.46 -15.43 2.21
C ALA A 111 7.53 -16.54 1.69
N GLY A 112 7.65 -17.77 2.21
CA GLY A 112 6.79 -18.89 1.82
C GLY A 112 5.31 -18.64 2.10
N LYS A 113 4.99 -18.16 3.31
CA LYS A 113 3.62 -17.82 3.71
C LYS A 113 3.03 -16.70 2.87
N MET A 114 3.82 -15.67 2.63
CA MET A 114 3.40 -14.54 1.80
C MET A 114 3.07 -14.95 0.36
N ARG A 115 3.89 -15.83 -0.23
CA ARG A 115 3.63 -16.40 -1.56
C ARG A 115 2.35 -17.23 -1.61
N GLU A 116 2.12 -18.05 -0.57
CA GLU A 116 0.90 -18.83 -0.45
C GLU A 116 -0.34 -17.94 -0.44
N ILE A 117 -0.36 -16.89 0.39
CA ILE A 117 -1.45 -15.90 0.47
C ILE A 117 -1.67 -15.22 -0.89
N ALA A 118 -0.60 -14.76 -1.53
CA ALA A 118 -0.70 -14.11 -2.83
C ALA A 118 -1.26 -15.05 -3.89
N LYS A 119 -0.83 -16.31 -3.91
CA LYS A 119 -1.33 -17.34 -4.84
C LYS A 119 -2.80 -17.66 -4.59
N GLN A 120 -3.20 -17.93 -3.35
CA GLN A 120 -4.58 -18.28 -2.99
C GLN A 120 -5.58 -17.17 -3.35
N ASN A 121 -5.15 -15.91 -3.25
CA ASN A 121 -5.98 -14.76 -3.54
C ASN A 121 -5.75 -14.18 -4.94
N SER A 122 -4.87 -14.76 -5.74
CA SER A 122 -4.48 -14.26 -7.06
C SER A 122 -3.98 -12.80 -7.03
N PHE A 123 -3.22 -12.42 -6.00
CA PHE A 123 -2.63 -11.09 -5.90
C PHE A 123 -1.38 -10.96 -6.77
N ASN A 124 -1.37 -9.93 -7.62
CA ASN A 124 -0.18 -9.54 -8.35
C ASN A 124 0.74 -8.69 -7.46
N VAL A 125 0.16 -7.88 -6.58
CA VAL A 125 0.85 -7.07 -5.59
C VAL A 125 0.25 -7.35 -4.22
N LEU A 126 1.06 -7.53 -3.19
CA LEU A 126 0.64 -7.59 -1.79
C LEU A 126 1.32 -6.47 -1.00
N VAL A 127 0.50 -5.54 -0.52
CA VAL A 127 0.94 -4.48 0.40
C VAL A 127 0.75 -4.98 1.84
N TYR A 128 1.77 -4.82 2.67
CA TYR A 128 1.75 -5.27 4.05
C TYR A 128 2.49 -4.29 4.97
N GLY A 129 2.35 -4.44 6.29
CA GLY A 129 2.98 -3.60 7.30
C GLY A 129 3.70 -4.40 8.37
N HIS A 130 3.40 -4.13 9.65
CA HIS A 130 3.79 -4.85 10.85
C HIS A 130 5.27 -4.73 11.23
N THR A 131 6.18 -4.87 10.30
CA THR A 131 7.63 -4.84 10.59
C THR A 131 8.18 -3.42 10.72
N HIS A 132 7.44 -2.40 10.32
CA HIS A 132 7.84 -0.99 10.23
C HIS A 132 9.10 -0.77 9.37
N HIS A 133 9.54 -1.79 8.65
CA HIS A 133 10.74 -1.76 7.83
C HIS A 133 10.36 -1.73 6.35
N PRO A 134 10.73 -0.65 5.60
CA PRO A 134 10.37 -0.55 4.20
C PRO A 134 11.04 -1.67 3.39
N ASN A 135 10.26 -2.30 2.51
CA ASN A 135 10.76 -3.38 1.68
C ASN A 135 9.99 -3.48 0.36
N ILE A 136 10.71 -3.72 -0.72
CA ILE A 136 10.18 -4.05 -2.03
C ILE A 136 10.84 -5.34 -2.50
N LYS A 137 10.04 -6.38 -2.75
CA LYS A 137 10.57 -7.68 -3.16
C LYS A 137 9.69 -8.34 -4.21
N TRP A 138 10.28 -8.71 -5.32
CA TRP A 138 9.66 -9.60 -6.30
C TRP A 138 9.91 -11.07 -5.93
N GLU A 139 8.85 -11.86 -5.93
CA GLU A 139 8.92 -13.31 -5.77
C GLU A 139 8.07 -13.98 -6.85
N GLY A 140 8.72 -14.51 -7.87
CA GLY A 140 8.06 -15.01 -9.06
C GLY A 140 7.33 -13.89 -9.79
N LYS A 141 5.99 -14.01 -9.91
CA LYS A 141 5.14 -13.02 -10.57
C LYS A 141 4.46 -12.04 -9.60
N SER A 142 4.69 -12.17 -8.29
CA SER A 142 4.07 -11.34 -7.27
C SER A 142 5.06 -10.35 -6.68
N LEU A 143 4.62 -9.12 -6.51
CA LEU A 143 5.34 -8.03 -5.87
C LEU A 143 4.87 -7.87 -4.42
N PHE A 144 5.80 -7.86 -3.47
CA PHE A 144 5.55 -7.62 -2.06
C PHE A 144 6.11 -6.26 -1.68
N ILE A 145 5.28 -5.41 -1.05
CA ILE A 145 5.65 -4.04 -0.68
C ILE A 145 5.29 -3.82 0.78
N ASN A 146 6.27 -3.44 1.59
CA ASN A 146 6.06 -2.82 2.88
C ASN A 146 6.48 -1.35 2.76
N PRO A 147 5.58 -0.38 2.98
CA PRO A 147 5.93 1.04 2.89
C PRO A 147 6.76 1.53 4.09
N GLY A 148 6.96 0.69 5.11
CA GLY A 148 7.51 1.12 6.40
C GLY A 148 6.49 1.86 7.24
N SER A 149 6.96 2.65 8.19
CA SER A 149 6.12 3.50 9.05
C SER A 149 6.49 4.97 8.88
N PRO A 150 5.53 5.89 8.71
CA PRO A 150 5.78 7.33 8.63
C PRO A 150 6.03 7.97 9.98
N THR A 151 5.70 7.28 11.09
CA THR A 151 5.66 7.86 12.44
C THR A 151 6.49 7.10 13.46
N ASN A 152 6.70 5.80 13.22
CA ASN A 152 7.31 4.90 14.20
C ASN A 152 8.24 3.86 13.54
N PRO A 153 9.31 4.28 12.86
CA PRO A 153 10.32 3.35 12.38
C PRO A 153 10.97 2.64 13.57
N LEU A 154 11.08 1.30 13.51
CA LEU A 154 11.60 0.51 14.64
C LEU A 154 13.13 0.47 14.68
N PRO A 155 13.77 0.69 15.89
CA PRO A 155 15.12 0.22 16.17
C PRO A 155 15.15 -1.31 16.27
N PRO A 156 16.29 -2.03 16.10
CA PRO A 156 17.66 -1.52 15.97
C PRO A 156 18.03 -1.15 14.55
N PHE A 157 17.19 -1.45 13.60
CA PHE A 157 17.38 -1.01 12.22
C PHE A 157 16.96 0.45 12.20
N ILE A 158 17.93 1.36 12.13
CA ILE A 158 17.68 2.80 12.00
C ILE A 158 17.02 3.02 10.63
N SER A 159 15.75 2.64 10.50
CA SER A 159 14.94 3.01 9.36
C SER A 159 14.42 4.42 9.60
N LYS A 160 14.54 5.25 8.60
CA LYS A 160 13.93 6.56 8.62
C LYS A 160 12.42 6.41 8.36
N PRO A 161 11.60 7.39 8.76
CA PRO A 161 10.18 7.37 8.43
C PRO A 161 9.98 7.29 6.92
N THR A 162 9.06 6.42 6.48
CA THR A 162 8.83 6.17 5.05
C THR A 162 7.36 5.98 4.74
N VAL A 163 7.02 6.23 3.48
CA VAL A 163 5.83 5.77 2.76
C VAL A 163 6.28 5.16 1.43
N ALA A 164 5.35 4.66 0.63
CA ALA A 164 5.68 4.22 -0.72
C ALA A 164 4.71 4.80 -1.76
N LEU A 165 5.18 4.91 -2.99
CA LEU A 165 4.36 5.13 -4.17
C LEU A 165 4.40 3.89 -5.06
N LEU A 166 3.27 3.56 -5.67
CA LEU A 166 3.17 2.51 -6.66
C LEU A 166 2.52 3.08 -7.93
N LYS A 167 3.33 3.33 -8.94
CA LYS A 167 2.82 3.70 -10.27
C LYS A 167 2.48 2.44 -11.04
N ILE A 168 1.32 2.41 -11.70
CA ILE A 168 0.76 1.24 -12.35
C ILE A 168 0.36 1.61 -13.78
N THR A 169 0.89 0.85 -14.74
CA THR A 169 0.37 0.81 -16.12
C THR A 169 -0.30 -0.55 -16.36
N ARG A 170 -0.92 -0.78 -17.51
CA ARG A 170 -1.47 -2.11 -17.84
C ARG A 170 -0.39 -3.20 -17.82
N GLU A 171 0.83 -2.87 -18.22
CA GLU A 171 1.90 -3.85 -18.43
C GLU A 171 2.86 -3.98 -17.23
N LYS A 172 3.07 -2.89 -16.49
CA LYS A 172 4.13 -2.80 -15.47
C LYS A 172 3.68 -2.03 -14.24
N VAL A 173 4.33 -2.34 -13.12
CA VAL A 173 4.25 -1.61 -11.87
C VAL A 173 5.63 -1.09 -11.46
N PHE A 174 5.68 0.10 -10.89
CA PHE A 174 6.90 0.80 -10.49
C PHE A 174 6.76 1.21 -9.02
N PRO A 175 7.20 0.35 -8.09
CA PRO A 175 7.19 0.66 -6.67
C PRO A 175 8.39 1.53 -6.30
N GLU A 176 8.17 2.48 -5.39
CA GLU A 176 9.20 3.37 -4.87
C GLU A 176 8.99 3.60 -3.37
N ILE A 177 10.03 3.42 -2.54
CA ILE A 177 10.01 3.83 -1.13
C ILE A 177 10.46 5.29 -1.06
N ILE A 178 9.69 6.11 -0.36
CA ILE A 178 9.99 7.52 -0.17
C ILE A 178 10.23 7.79 1.31
N GLN A 179 11.41 8.30 1.62
CA GLN A 179 11.74 8.80 2.94
C GLN A 179 11.04 10.15 3.17
N ILE A 180 10.51 10.35 4.37
CA ILE A 180 9.84 11.57 4.80
C ILE A 180 10.58 12.26 5.94
#